data_ed2ff01363ab74c7486551be72efe353
#
_entry.id   ed2ff01363ab74c7486551be72efe353
#
_cell.length_a   1.000
_cell.length_b   1.000
_cell.length_c   1.000
_cell.angle_alpha   90.00
_cell.angle_beta   90.00
_cell.angle_gamma   90.00
#
_symmetry.space_group_name_H-M   'P 1'
#
loop_
_entity.id
_entity.type
_entity.pdbx_description
1 polymer ?
#
loop_
_entity_poly.entity_id
_entity_poly.type
_entity_poly.pdbx_seq_one_letter_code
_entity_poly.pdbx_strand_id
1 'polypeptide(L)'
;MKTKIIYKGKEISRTQVKNNILKVLNKAQDTDRNDWYKEAHMWCYAQAKESNLPLAAVIGIVSATSPLKQWDLNKRIASGFITKGTGGHTKNQMDKAWKILALNSPTDEQVTDILRGPKTTNFYLDIMHYDNRTHVTVDRQAIQVALGRIMSDKEMSMTEPQYNWFKECYIYTANMLGMRPSMLQSITWLTWRKIK
;
A
#
# COMPACT_ATOMS: atom_id res chain seq x y z
N MET A 1 0.29 20.67 8.62
CA MET A 1 -0.53 19.46 8.98
C MET A 1 -1.23 19.64 10.32
N LYS A 2 -2.52 19.23 10.45
CA LYS A 2 -3.25 19.24 11.73
C LYS A 2 -2.59 18.28 12.72
N THR A 3 -2.46 18.67 13.99
CA THR A 3 -1.85 17.85 15.04
C THR A 3 -2.78 16.78 15.60
N LYS A 4 -4.09 16.91 15.35
CA LYS A 4 -5.14 16.01 15.83
C LYS A 4 -6.24 15.84 14.79
N ILE A 5 -6.98 14.73 14.87
CA ILE A 5 -8.15 14.42 14.04
C ILE A 5 -9.22 13.72 14.88
N ILE A 6 -10.48 13.85 14.47
CA ILE A 6 -11.56 13.01 15.01
C ILE A 6 -11.71 11.76 14.12
N TYR A 7 -11.54 10.59 14.72
CA TYR A 7 -11.72 9.30 14.07
C TYR A 7 -12.65 8.41 14.89
N LYS A 8 -13.79 8.03 14.30
CA LYS A 8 -14.84 7.23 14.98
C LYS A 8 -15.25 7.82 16.34
N GLY A 9 -15.47 9.13 16.39
CA GLY A 9 -15.89 9.85 17.59
C GLY A 9 -14.80 10.08 18.64
N LYS A 10 -13.56 9.66 18.39
CA LYS A 10 -12.43 9.85 19.31
C LYS A 10 -11.41 10.82 18.74
N GLU A 11 -10.88 11.70 19.56
CA GLU A 11 -9.75 12.54 19.20
C GLU A 11 -8.46 11.71 19.19
N ILE A 12 -7.73 11.75 18.09
CA ILE A 12 -6.45 11.06 17.91
C ILE A 12 -5.38 12.10 17.61
N SER A 13 -4.29 12.09 18.37
CA SER A 13 -3.16 13.01 18.14
C SER A 13 -2.06 12.35 17.29
N ARG A 14 -1.31 13.18 16.53
CA ARG A 14 -0.12 12.74 15.79
C ARG A 14 0.93 12.11 16.69
N THR A 15 1.12 12.65 17.89
CA THR A 15 2.05 12.11 18.89
C THR A 15 1.65 10.70 19.30
N GLN A 16 0.36 10.46 19.55
CA GLN A 16 -0.15 9.12 19.85
C GLN A 16 0.11 8.14 18.70
N VAL A 17 -0.21 8.52 17.46
CA VAL A 17 0.04 7.69 16.26
C VAL A 17 1.52 7.39 16.12
N LYS A 18 2.39 8.42 16.21
CA LYS A 18 3.85 8.23 16.17
C LYS A 18 4.30 7.22 17.23
N ASN A 19 3.87 7.38 18.48
CA ASN A 19 4.29 6.50 19.58
C ASN A 19 3.82 5.05 19.37
N ASN A 20 2.62 4.84 18.80
CA ASN A 20 2.12 3.51 18.46
C ASN A 20 2.95 2.87 17.34
N ILE A 21 3.28 3.62 16.28
CA ILE A 21 4.16 3.16 15.19
C ILE A 21 5.53 2.76 15.75
N LEU A 22 6.15 3.60 16.58
CA LEU A 22 7.44 3.31 17.21
C LEU A 22 7.38 2.07 18.11
N LYS A 23 6.30 1.91 18.89
CA LYS A 23 6.10 0.72 19.74
C LYS A 23 6.08 -0.58 18.93
N VAL A 24 5.48 -0.58 17.75
CA VAL A 24 5.47 -1.75 16.86
C VAL A 24 6.83 -1.91 16.20
N LEU A 25 7.46 -0.84 15.70
CA LEU A 25 8.78 -0.87 15.09
C LEU A 25 9.84 -1.44 16.03
N ASN A 26 9.79 -1.11 17.32
CA ASN A 26 10.72 -1.62 18.33
C ASN A 26 10.58 -3.14 18.61
N LYS A 27 9.47 -3.76 18.15
CA LYS A 27 9.25 -5.21 18.22
C LYS A 27 9.64 -5.94 16.92
N ALA A 28 10.06 -5.20 15.90
CA ALA A 28 10.42 -5.77 14.60
C ALA A 28 11.71 -6.59 14.73
N GLN A 29 11.64 -7.82 14.22
CA GLN A 29 12.78 -8.71 14.05
C GLN A 29 13.53 -8.38 12.75
N ASP A 30 14.76 -8.89 12.58
CA ASP A 30 15.53 -8.67 11.35
C ASP A 30 14.79 -9.17 10.10
N THR A 31 14.06 -10.27 10.21
CA THR A 31 13.20 -10.82 9.14
C THR A 31 12.05 -9.89 8.72
N ASP A 32 11.68 -8.90 9.54
CA ASP A 32 10.66 -7.91 9.22
C ASP A 32 11.24 -6.68 8.52
N ARG A 33 12.58 -6.51 8.56
CA ARG A 33 13.30 -5.33 8.10
C ARG A 33 13.73 -5.38 6.64
N ASN A 34 13.14 -6.28 5.85
CA ASN A 34 13.35 -6.34 4.41
C ASN A 34 12.68 -5.14 3.70
N ASP A 35 13.20 -4.82 2.53
CA ASP A 35 12.66 -3.76 1.67
C ASP A 35 11.54 -4.31 0.79
N TRP A 36 10.38 -4.58 1.39
CA TRP A 36 9.26 -5.24 0.76
C TRP A 36 8.81 -4.55 -0.55
N TYR A 37 8.76 -3.22 -0.57
CA TYR A 37 8.33 -2.49 -1.78
C TYR A 37 9.37 -2.56 -2.91
N LYS A 38 10.66 -2.59 -2.57
CA LYS A 38 11.73 -2.86 -3.55
C LYS A 38 11.62 -4.28 -4.12
N GLU A 39 11.40 -5.27 -3.27
CA GLU A 39 11.19 -6.66 -3.70
C GLU A 39 9.95 -6.79 -4.61
N ALA A 40 8.85 -6.11 -4.25
CA ALA A 40 7.64 -6.06 -5.08
C ALA A 40 7.90 -5.38 -6.44
N HIS A 41 8.65 -4.28 -6.45
CA HIS A 41 9.08 -3.61 -7.69
C HIS A 41 9.90 -4.54 -8.57
N MET A 42 10.91 -5.21 -8.01
CA MET A 42 11.78 -6.12 -8.77
C MET A 42 10.99 -7.29 -9.36
N TRP A 43 10.02 -7.84 -8.61
CA TRP A 43 9.13 -8.86 -9.14
C TRP A 43 8.28 -8.32 -10.31
N CYS A 44 7.68 -7.13 -10.19
CA CYS A 44 6.93 -6.49 -11.27
C CYS A 44 7.82 -6.22 -12.50
N TYR A 45 9.06 -5.80 -12.28
CA TYR A 45 10.03 -5.56 -13.36
C TYR A 45 10.35 -6.85 -14.14
N ALA A 46 10.54 -7.97 -13.44
CA ALA A 46 10.72 -9.27 -14.09
C ALA A 46 9.49 -9.66 -14.93
N GLN A 47 8.28 -9.49 -14.37
CA GLN A 47 7.04 -9.77 -15.10
C GLN A 47 6.86 -8.84 -16.34
N ALA A 48 7.24 -7.57 -16.22
CA ALA A 48 7.19 -6.62 -17.34
C ALA A 48 8.10 -7.04 -18.49
N LYS A 49 9.32 -7.47 -18.17
CA LYS A 49 10.27 -8.01 -19.17
C LYS A 49 9.75 -9.28 -19.84
N GLU A 50 9.26 -10.23 -19.05
CA GLU A 50 8.77 -11.52 -19.55
C GLU A 50 7.54 -11.36 -20.46
N SER A 51 6.64 -10.44 -20.12
CA SER A 51 5.41 -10.19 -20.89
C SER A 51 5.55 -9.14 -22.00
N ASN A 52 6.69 -8.48 -22.10
CA ASN A 52 6.93 -7.32 -22.99
C ASN A 52 5.90 -6.18 -22.76
N LEU A 53 5.51 -5.96 -21.50
CA LEU A 53 4.61 -4.88 -21.10
C LEU A 53 5.36 -3.75 -20.41
N PRO A 54 4.86 -2.49 -20.49
CA PRO A 54 5.40 -1.41 -19.68
C PRO A 54 5.32 -1.71 -18.18
N LEU A 55 6.37 -1.36 -17.43
CA LEU A 55 6.41 -1.58 -15.98
C LEU A 55 5.23 -0.94 -15.26
N ALA A 56 4.85 0.28 -15.65
CA ALA A 56 3.70 0.98 -15.09
C ALA A 56 2.38 0.21 -15.28
N ALA A 57 2.20 -0.45 -16.43
CA ALA A 57 1.03 -1.28 -16.69
C ALA A 57 1.02 -2.51 -15.75
N VAL A 58 2.15 -3.21 -15.62
CA VAL A 58 2.25 -4.38 -14.72
C VAL A 58 1.99 -4.01 -13.27
N ILE A 59 2.63 -2.95 -12.75
CA ILE A 59 2.40 -2.48 -11.38
C ILE A 59 0.95 -2.01 -11.20
N GLY A 60 0.37 -1.37 -12.21
CA GLY A 60 -1.04 -0.96 -12.21
C GLY A 60 -1.99 -2.16 -12.11
N ILE A 61 -1.75 -3.23 -12.87
CA ILE A 61 -2.52 -4.49 -12.82
C ILE A 61 -2.38 -5.15 -11.44
N VAL A 62 -1.17 -5.25 -10.91
CA VAL A 62 -0.90 -5.76 -9.55
C VAL A 62 -1.66 -4.95 -8.50
N SER A 63 -1.67 -3.63 -8.63
CA SER A 63 -2.37 -2.73 -7.70
C SER A 63 -3.89 -2.85 -7.83
N ALA A 64 -4.42 -2.98 -9.06
CA ALA A 64 -5.84 -3.21 -9.30
C ALA A 64 -6.33 -4.52 -8.68
N THR A 65 -5.50 -5.58 -8.70
CA THR A 65 -5.85 -6.91 -8.19
C THR A 65 -5.49 -7.14 -6.72
N SER A 66 -4.85 -6.17 -6.05
CA SER A 66 -4.39 -6.29 -4.66
C SER A 66 -5.50 -6.26 -3.58
N PRO A 67 -6.69 -5.63 -3.75
CA PRO A 67 -7.66 -5.53 -2.67
C PRO A 67 -8.04 -6.89 -2.08
N LEU A 68 -7.93 -7.00 -0.74
CA LEU A 68 -8.29 -8.20 0.04
C LEU A 68 -7.48 -9.47 -0.32
N LYS A 69 -6.35 -9.34 -0.99
CA LYS A 69 -5.49 -10.48 -1.34
C LYS A 69 -4.18 -10.44 -0.55
N GLN A 70 -3.70 -11.63 -0.20
CA GLN A 70 -2.32 -11.81 0.26
C GLN A 70 -1.38 -11.69 -0.94
N TRP A 71 -0.14 -11.29 -0.71
CA TRP A 71 0.83 -10.98 -1.77
C TRP A 71 1.03 -12.12 -2.76
N ASP A 72 1.22 -13.34 -2.30
CA ASP A 72 1.45 -14.50 -3.19
C ASP A 72 0.21 -14.82 -4.05
N LEU A 73 -0.98 -14.66 -3.49
CA LEU A 73 -2.21 -14.80 -4.26
C LEU A 73 -2.36 -13.65 -5.26
N ASN A 74 -2.03 -12.42 -4.88
CA ASN A 74 -2.07 -11.27 -5.78
C ASN A 74 -1.11 -11.45 -6.96
N LYS A 75 0.11 -11.91 -6.71
CA LYS A 75 1.08 -12.25 -7.77
C LYS A 75 0.51 -13.26 -8.75
N ARG A 76 -0.08 -14.35 -8.26
CA ARG A 76 -0.70 -15.38 -9.13
C ARG A 76 -1.85 -14.84 -9.97
N ILE A 77 -2.73 -14.02 -9.38
CA ILE A 77 -3.84 -13.38 -10.09
C ILE A 77 -3.31 -12.44 -11.17
N ALA A 78 -2.35 -11.58 -10.84
CA ALA A 78 -1.76 -10.61 -11.77
C ALA A 78 -1.02 -11.31 -12.92
N SER A 79 -0.17 -12.31 -12.63
CA SER A 79 0.50 -13.10 -13.68
C SER A 79 -0.49 -13.84 -14.57
N GLY A 80 -1.51 -14.46 -13.99
CA GLY A 80 -2.56 -15.14 -14.78
C GLY A 80 -3.32 -14.18 -15.68
N PHE A 81 -3.58 -12.95 -15.19
CA PHE A 81 -4.20 -11.92 -16.00
C PHE A 81 -3.29 -11.44 -17.14
N ILE A 82 -2.03 -11.17 -16.86
CA ILE A 82 -1.03 -10.71 -17.83
C ILE A 82 -0.83 -11.75 -18.94
N THR A 83 -0.76 -13.04 -18.60
CA THR A 83 -0.44 -14.11 -19.56
C THR A 83 -1.65 -14.66 -20.30
N LYS A 84 -2.83 -14.69 -19.66
CA LYS A 84 -4.03 -15.39 -20.18
C LYS A 84 -5.26 -14.49 -20.32
N GLY A 85 -5.16 -13.22 -19.93
CA GLY A 85 -6.33 -12.32 -19.86
C GLY A 85 -7.37 -12.70 -18.81
N THR A 86 -7.07 -13.66 -17.92
CA THR A 86 -8.01 -14.14 -16.91
C THR A 86 -7.42 -14.02 -15.52
N GLY A 87 -8.20 -13.53 -14.56
CA GLY A 87 -7.80 -13.39 -13.16
C GLY A 87 -8.99 -13.62 -12.22
N GLY A 88 -8.74 -14.27 -11.11
CA GLY A 88 -9.77 -14.62 -10.10
C GLY A 88 -10.06 -13.46 -9.15
N HIS A 89 -10.64 -12.37 -9.63
CA HIS A 89 -11.05 -11.24 -8.79
C HIS A 89 -12.45 -10.72 -9.15
N THR A 90 -12.96 -9.73 -8.39
CA THR A 90 -14.25 -9.11 -8.67
C THR A 90 -14.23 -8.38 -10.02
N LYS A 91 -15.40 -8.28 -10.68
CA LYS A 91 -15.55 -7.60 -11.97
C LYS A 91 -14.90 -6.22 -11.96
N ASN A 92 -15.19 -5.40 -10.93
CA ASN A 92 -14.63 -4.04 -10.83
C ASN A 92 -13.09 -4.01 -10.82
N GLN A 93 -12.43 -4.96 -10.17
CA GLN A 93 -10.96 -5.01 -10.15
C GLN A 93 -10.40 -5.48 -11.51
N MET A 94 -11.08 -6.45 -12.13
CA MET A 94 -10.71 -6.92 -13.45
C MET A 94 -10.92 -5.84 -14.54
N ASP A 95 -12.01 -5.08 -14.47
CA ASP A 95 -12.28 -3.95 -15.38
C ASP A 95 -11.17 -2.88 -15.29
N LYS A 96 -10.66 -2.61 -14.09
CA LYS A 96 -9.49 -1.71 -13.92
C LYS A 96 -8.24 -2.28 -14.56
N ALA A 97 -7.95 -3.56 -14.31
CA ALA A 97 -6.79 -4.23 -14.90
C ALA A 97 -6.86 -4.22 -16.43
N TRP A 98 -8.02 -4.47 -17.02
CA TRP A 98 -8.23 -4.37 -18.48
C TRP A 98 -8.02 -2.95 -19.02
N LYS A 99 -8.54 -1.92 -18.33
CA LYS A 99 -8.34 -0.53 -18.73
C LYS A 99 -6.87 -0.13 -18.70
N ILE A 100 -6.11 -0.59 -17.71
CA ILE A 100 -4.67 -0.32 -17.60
C ILE A 100 -3.92 -1.06 -18.72
N LEU A 101 -4.26 -2.34 -18.97
CA LEU A 101 -3.62 -3.13 -20.03
C LEU A 101 -3.85 -2.54 -21.42
N ALA A 102 -5.00 -1.90 -21.64
CA ALA A 102 -5.34 -1.25 -22.92
C ALA A 102 -4.51 0.03 -23.20
N LEU A 103 -3.77 0.54 -22.20
CA LEU A 103 -2.86 1.66 -22.38
C LEU A 103 -1.51 1.15 -22.90
N ASN A 104 -1.07 1.61 -24.08
CA ASN A 104 0.17 1.12 -24.70
C ASN A 104 1.43 1.50 -23.90
N SER A 105 1.45 2.68 -23.26
CA SER A 105 2.55 3.16 -22.43
C SER A 105 2.00 4.12 -21.38
N PRO A 106 1.36 3.59 -20.31
CA PRO A 106 0.67 4.43 -19.34
C PRO A 106 1.63 5.29 -18.52
N THR A 107 1.23 6.52 -18.27
CA THR A 107 1.84 7.38 -17.25
C THR A 107 1.29 7.02 -15.86
N ASP A 108 2.00 7.45 -14.81
CA ASP A 108 1.52 7.27 -13.43
C ASP A 108 0.14 7.90 -13.21
N GLU A 109 -0.10 9.07 -13.79
CA GLU A 109 -1.38 9.77 -13.71
C GLU A 109 -2.52 8.94 -14.32
N GLN A 110 -2.32 8.42 -15.53
CA GLN A 110 -3.32 7.57 -16.19
C GLN A 110 -3.64 6.30 -15.39
N VAL A 111 -2.62 5.66 -14.81
CA VAL A 111 -2.82 4.47 -13.97
C VAL A 111 -3.57 4.84 -12.69
N THR A 112 -3.17 5.92 -12.01
CA THR A 112 -3.80 6.33 -10.74
C THR A 112 -5.25 6.79 -10.94
N ASP A 113 -5.58 7.41 -12.07
CA ASP A 113 -6.95 7.78 -12.46
C ASP A 113 -7.87 6.55 -12.65
N ILE A 114 -7.32 5.46 -13.18
CA ILE A 114 -8.06 4.20 -13.32
C ILE A 114 -8.22 3.50 -11.97
N LEU A 115 -7.14 3.45 -11.18
CA LEU A 115 -7.15 2.76 -9.88
C LEU A 115 -8.15 3.37 -8.91
N ARG A 116 -8.19 4.68 -8.84
CA ARG A 116 -9.05 5.46 -7.93
C ARG A 116 -9.01 4.95 -6.49
N GLY A 117 -9.12 5.85 -5.57
CA GLY A 117 -9.09 5.54 -4.15
C GLY A 117 -7.66 5.53 -3.58
N PRO A 118 -7.48 6.22 -2.45
CA PRO A 118 -6.17 6.61 -1.95
C PRO A 118 -5.28 5.40 -1.61
N LYS A 119 -5.85 4.27 -1.16
CA LYS A 119 -5.07 3.08 -0.82
C LYS A 119 -4.41 2.44 -2.05
N THR A 120 -5.19 2.14 -3.10
CA THR A 120 -4.67 1.47 -4.30
C THR A 120 -3.73 2.36 -5.09
N THR A 121 -4.01 3.67 -5.13
CA THR A 121 -3.14 4.67 -5.73
C THR A 121 -1.79 4.76 -5.01
N ASN A 122 -1.77 4.88 -3.67
CA ASN A 122 -0.50 4.90 -2.94
C ASN A 122 0.23 3.56 -3.04
N PHE A 123 -0.47 2.42 -3.09
CA PHE A 123 0.15 1.11 -3.28
C PHE A 123 0.89 1.00 -4.62
N TYR A 124 0.27 1.50 -5.70
CA TYR A 124 0.92 1.63 -6.99
C TYR A 124 2.18 2.51 -6.92
N LEU A 125 2.06 3.71 -6.35
CA LEU A 125 3.15 4.67 -6.25
C LEU A 125 4.30 4.17 -5.35
N ASP A 126 3.99 3.46 -4.27
CA ASP A 126 5.00 2.87 -3.38
C ASP A 126 5.78 1.73 -4.05
N ILE A 127 5.15 0.96 -4.96
CA ILE A 127 5.86 -0.06 -5.74
C ILE A 127 6.63 0.61 -6.88
N MET A 128 6.02 1.53 -7.62
CA MET A 128 6.63 2.18 -8.78
C MET A 128 7.85 3.00 -8.39
N HIS A 129 7.73 3.76 -7.31
CA HIS A 129 8.76 4.66 -6.76
C HIS A 129 9.15 4.22 -5.34
N TYR A 130 9.64 2.99 -5.21
CA TYR A 130 9.93 2.38 -3.89
C TYR A 130 10.92 3.16 -3.03
N ASP A 131 11.72 4.05 -3.61
CA ASP A 131 12.67 4.92 -2.94
C ASP A 131 12.10 6.30 -2.55
N ASN A 132 10.82 6.58 -2.87
CA ASN A 132 10.19 7.87 -2.59
C ASN A 132 10.02 8.15 -1.08
N ARG A 133 9.79 9.44 -0.76
CA ARG A 133 9.57 9.92 0.61
C ARG A 133 8.23 10.65 0.80
N THR A 134 7.36 10.60 -0.20
CA THR A 134 6.10 11.38 -0.25
C THR A 134 4.84 10.52 -0.28
N HIS A 135 5.01 9.22 -0.54
CA HIS A 135 3.91 8.26 -0.61
C HIS A 135 4.03 7.23 0.50
N VAL A 136 2.92 6.73 0.95
CA VAL A 136 2.82 5.54 1.81
C VAL A 136 1.42 4.97 1.75
N THR A 137 1.33 3.67 1.61
CA THR A 137 0.07 2.94 1.63
C THR A 137 -0.44 2.80 3.06
N VAL A 138 -1.60 3.37 3.34
CA VAL A 138 -2.29 3.21 4.63
C VAL A 138 -3.40 2.18 4.46
N ASP A 139 -3.08 0.93 4.74
CA ASP A 139 -4.03 -0.18 4.70
C ASP A 139 -4.64 -0.46 6.08
N ARG A 140 -5.45 -1.54 6.17
CA ARG A 140 -6.05 -1.99 7.44
C ARG A 140 -5.00 -2.18 8.54
N GLN A 141 -3.87 -2.82 8.24
CA GLN A 141 -2.84 -3.10 9.23
C GLN A 141 -2.16 -1.80 9.68
N ALA A 142 -1.86 -0.92 8.73
CA ALA A 142 -1.27 0.39 9.02
C ALA A 142 -2.16 1.23 9.95
N ILE A 143 -3.49 1.22 9.75
CA ILE A 143 -4.42 1.90 10.67
C ILE A 143 -4.42 1.24 12.05
N GLN A 144 -4.42 -0.08 12.14
CA GLN A 144 -4.36 -0.79 13.43
C GLN A 144 -3.08 -0.46 14.18
N VAL A 145 -1.94 -0.43 13.48
CA VAL A 145 -0.65 0.02 14.04
C VAL A 145 -0.75 1.46 14.53
N ALA A 146 -1.25 2.37 13.70
CA ALA A 146 -1.39 3.79 14.02
C ALA A 146 -2.27 4.01 15.27
N LEU A 147 -3.32 3.21 15.45
CA LEU A 147 -4.24 3.28 16.58
C LEU A 147 -3.81 2.40 17.77
N GLY A 148 -2.82 1.52 17.60
CA GLY A 148 -2.30 0.64 18.65
C GLY A 148 -3.30 -0.44 19.09
N ARG A 149 -4.31 -0.78 18.27
CA ARG A 149 -5.34 -1.77 18.58
C ARG A 149 -5.88 -2.49 17.34
N ILE A 150 -6.39 -3.70 17.55
CA ILE A 150 -7.15 -4.44 16.54
C ILE A 150 -8.50 -3.72 16.32
N MET A 151 -8.97 -3.73 15.09
CA MET A 151 -10.23 -3.10 14.70
C MET A 151 -11.10 -4.05 13.90
N SER A 152 -12.42 -3.94 14.07
CA SER A 152 -13.41 -4.62 13.25
C SER A 152 -13.50 -3.99 11.86
N ASP A 153 -14.07 -4.72 10.90
CA ASP A 153 -14.25 -4.23 9.53
C ASP A 153 -15.11 -2.95 9.46
N LYS A 154 -16.12 -2.83 10.33
CA LYS A 154 -16.97 -1.64 10.42
C LYS A 154 -16.21 -0.39 10.87
N GLU A 155 -15.18 -0.56 11.68
CA GLU A 155 -14.33 0.54 12.16
C GLU A 155 -13.30 0.99 11.13
N MET A 156 -13.04 0.19 10.09
CA MET A 156 -11.96 0.46 9.12
C MET A 156 -12.31 1.52 8.06
N SER A 157 -13.60 1.85 7.89
CA SER A 157 -14.01 2.89 6.94
C SER A 157 -13.52 4.25 7.38
N MET A 158 -12.92 5.00 6.46
CA MET A 158 -12.43 6.36 6.70
C MET A 158 -12.73 7.25 5.50
N THR A 159 -12.83 8.54 5.76
CA THR A 159 -12.90 9.56 4.72
C THR A 159 -11.53 9.80 4.12
N GLU A 160 -11.47 10.39 2.94
CA GLU A 160 -10.19 10.74 2.31
C GLU A 160 -9.35 11.70 3.16
N PRO A 161 -9.89 12.75 3.80
CA PRO A 161 -9.14 13.59 4.73
C PRO A 161 -8.54 12.80 5.91
N GLN A 162 -9.27 11.79 6.44
CA GLN A 162 -8.75 10.93 7.51
C GLN A 162 -7.61 10.04 7.00
N TYR A 163 -7.77 9.46 5.80
CA TYR A 163 -6.71 8.68 5.15
C TYR A 163 -5.42 9.52 4.99
N ASN A 164 -5.55 10.71 4.41
CA ASN A 164 -4.42 11.60 4.18
C ASN A 164 -3.75 12.04 5.49
N TRP A 165 -4.52 12.25 6.56
CA TRP A 165 -3.95 12.58 7.86
C TRP A 165 -3.11 11.42 8.44
N PHE A 166 -3.58 10.16 8.36
CA PHE A 166 -2.79 9.00 8.78
C PHE A 166 -1.56 8.81 7.90
N LYS A 167 -1.70 8.99 6.58
CA LYS A 167 -0.57 8.98 5.64
C LYS A 167 0.52 9.96 6.07
N GLU A 168 0.16 11.19 6.37
CA GLU A 168 1.09 12.21 6.84
C GLU A 168 1.72 11.87 8.20
N CYS A 169 1.01 11.18 9.10
CA CYS A 169 1.59 10.70 10.35
C CYS A 169 2.70 9.66 10.11
N TYR A 170 2.52 8.74 9.15
CA TYR A 170 3.56 7.79 8.75
C TYR A 170 4.76 8.51 8.13
N ILE A 171 4.53 9.43 7.18
CA ILE A 171 5.59 10.22 6.54
C ILE A 171 6.39 11.02 7.60
N TYR A 172 5.68 11.71 8.49
CA TYR A 172 6.31 12.45 9.59
C TYR A 172 7.18 11.55 10.47
N THR A 173 6.67 10.38 10.88
CA THR A 173 7.39 9.45 11.73
C THR A 173 8.62 8.87 11.02
N ALA A 174 8.48 8.51 9.75
CA ALA A 174 9.57 7.99 8.93
C ALA A 174 10.69 9.04 8.75
N ASN A 175 10.33 10.29 8.47
CA ASN A 175 11.30 11.38 8.33
C ASN A 175 12.09 11.62 9.60
N MET A 176 11.45 11.54 10.78
CA MET A 176 12.16 11.63 12.07
C MET A 176 13.19 10.51 12.27
N LEU A 177 12.97 9.35 11.67
CA LEU A 177 13.85 8.17 11.75
C LEU A 177 14.88 8.12 10.60
N GLY A 178 14.85 9.06 9.66
CA GLY A 178 15.65 8.99 8.44
C GLY A 178 15.23 7.87 7.48
N MET A 179 14.07 7.25 7.71
CA MET A 179 13.56 6.11 6.93
C MET A 179 12.66 6.57 5.78
N ARG A 180 12.47 5.70 4.78
CA ARG A 180 11.41 5.87 3.78
C ARG A 180 10.05 5.50 4.40
N PRO A 181 8.97 6.28 4.12
CA PRO A 181 7.65 6.01 4.69
C PRO A 181 7.10 4.63 4.36
N SER A 182 7.27 4.16 3.12
CA SER A 182 6.88 2.83 2.67
C SER A 182 7.64 1.71 3.41
N MET A 183 8.94 1.90 3.67
CA MET A 183 9.76 0.96 4.44
C MET A 183 9.29 0.90 5.91
N LEU A 184 9.06 2.04 6.56
CA LEU A 184 8.50 2.07 7.92
C LEU A 184 7.15 1.35 7.99
N GLN A 185 6.28 1.61 7.00
CA GLN A 185 4.96 1.00 6.91
C GLN A 185 5.06 -0.52 6.74
N SER A 186 5.90 -1.03 5.82
CA SER A 186 6.04 -2.46 5.57
C SER A 186 6.62 -3.22 6.76
N ILE A 187 7.64 -2.68 7.42
CA ILE A 187 8.22 -3.27 8.63
C ILE A 187 7.17 -3.38 9.73
N THR A 188 6.47 -2.27 10.03
CA THR A 188 5.45 -2.27 11.09
C THR A 188 4.24 -3.14 10.72
N TRP A 189 3.88 -3.25 9.44
CA TRP A 189 2.83 -4.13 8.93
C TRP A 189 3.18 -5.61 9.13
N LEU A 190 4.40 -6.03 8.76
CA LEU A 190 4.89 -7.40 8.95
C LEU A 190 4.93 -7.76 10.44
N THR A 191 5.51 -6.88 11.26
CA THR A 191 5.61 -7.06 12.70
C THR A 191 4.23 -7.16 13.35
N TRP A 192 3.31 -6.26 13.00
CA TRP A 192 1.96 -6.25 13.55
C TRP A 192 1.20 -7.56 13.32
N ARG A 193 1.36 -8.16 12.15
CA ARG A 193 0.72 -9.45 11.83
C ARG A 193 1.18 -10.61 12.72
N LYS A 194 2.38 -10.53 13.29
CA LYS A 194 2.94 -11.55 14.18
C LYS A 194 2.55 -11.35 15.64
N ILE A 195 2.32 -10.11 16.07
CA ILE A 195 2.15 -9.76 17.49
C ILE A 195 0.71 -9.45 17.92
N LYS A 196 -0.23 -9.38 16.99
CA LYS A 196 -1.65 -9.11 17.26
C LYS A 196 -2.44 -10.38 17.61
#